data_086c8c9d46494363f079b2d2d02d6ac3
#
_entry.id   086c8c9d46494363f079b2d2d02d6ac3
#
_cell.length_a   1.000
_cell.length_b   1.000
_cell.length_c   1.000
_cell.angle_alpha   90.00
_cell.angle_beta   90.00
_cell.angle_gamma   90.00
#
_symmetry.space_group_name_H-M   'P 1'
#
loop_
_entity.id
_entity.type
_entity.pdbx_description
1 polymer ?
#
loop_
_entity_poly.entity_id
_entity_poly.type
_entity_poly.pdbx_seq_one_letter_code
_entity_poly.pdbx_strand_id
1 'polypeptide(L)'
;MDNRLTRQDWINSGLRTLATDGASALKVGAMAAALGVSRGSFYWHFTDFSAFRAQLLHSWRDRTVDQVNREFEDDGGGPGRLQRLVKRAFFGKRGLDRAIRMWAADEEDVAAMVAAVDASRVAYMAQLLIAAGVDARQAHPRAAFIYWAYLGQAIVMDPASAAIDEAAMEGIADLFEG
;
A
#
# COMPACT_ATOMS: atom_id res chain seq x y z
N MET A 1 26.76 23.38 0.72
CA MET A 1 26.15 22.17 0.14
C MET A 1 24.91 22.59 -0.58
N ASP A 2 24.90 22.42 -1.89
CA ASP A 2 23.76 22.81 -2.74
C ASP A 2 22.60 21.84 -2.42
N ASN A 3 21.68 22.28 -1.57
CA ASN A 3 20.52 21.48 -1.14
C ASN A 3 19.42 21.52 -2.22
N ARG A 4 19.79 21.13 -3.43
CA ARG A 4 18.89 21.12 -4.57
C ARG A 4 17.95 19.94 -4.41
N LEU A 5 16.64 20.20 -4.32
CA LEU A 5 15.62 19.16 -4.25
C LEU A 5 15.75 18.22 -5.45
N THR A 6 15.69 16.94 -5.17
CA THR A 6 15.68 15.87 -6.16
C THR A 6 14.26 15.58 -6.64
N ARG A 7 14.12 14.87 -7.75
CA ARG A 7 12.85 14.30 -8.20
C ARG A 7 12.17 13.46 -7.11
N GLN A 8 12.98 12.68 -6.37
CA GLN A 8 12.50 11.82 -5.30
C GLN A 8 11.93 12.61 -4.11
N ASP A 9 12.46 13.79 -3.82
CA ASP A 9 11.94 14.65 -2.74
C ASP A 9 10.51 15.13 -3.07
N TRP A 10 10.26 15.48 -4.34
CA TRP A 10 8.92 15.82 -4.81
C TRP A 10 7.96 14.64 -4.72
N ILE A 11 8.38 13.44 -5.14
CA ILE A 11 7.57 12.22 -5.02
C ILE A 11 7.28 11.91 -3.56
N ASN A 12 8.28 11.97 -2.68
CA ASN A 12 8.11 11.74 -1.25
C ASN A 12 7.17 12.77 -0.61
N SER A 13 7.26 14.03 -1.01
CA SER A 13 6.34 15.08 -0.57
C SER A 13 4.91 14.80 -1.03
N GLY A 14 4.73 14.44 -2.30
CA GLY A 14 3.43 14.08 -2.86
C GLY A 14 2.79 12.88 -2.15
N LEU A 15 3.56 11.82 -1.88
CA LEU A 15 3.06 10.66 -1.14
C LEU A 15 2.65 11.01 0.30
N ARG A 16 3.39 11.90 0.97
CA ARG A 16 2.98 12.40 2.30
C ARG A 16 1.69 13.21 2.23
N THR A 17 1.61 14.19 1.31
CA THR A 17 0.40 15.00 1.09
C THR A 17 -0.80 14.11 0.79
N LEU A 18 -0.62 13.11 -0.09
CA LEU A 18 -1.68 12.16 -0.41
C LEU A 18 -2.15 11.38 0.82
N ALA A 19 -1.22 10.90 1.64
CA ALA A 19 -1.54 10.11 2.84
C ALA A 19 -2.25 10.92 3.94
N THR A 20 -1.99 12.24 4.05
CA THR A 20 -2.56 13.10 5.10
C THR A 20 -3.80 13.86 4.65
N ASP A 21 -3.75 14.41 3.44
CA ASP A 21 -4.71 15.43 2.96
C ASP A 21 -5.51 14.97 1.72
N GLY A 22 -5.17 13.79 1.16
CA GLY A 22 -5.83 13.21 0.00
C GLY A 22 -5.40 13.80 -1.35
N ALA A 23 -5.96 13.25 -2.43
CA ALA A 23 -5.56 13.57 -3.80
C ALA A 23 -5.87 15.03 -4.20
N SER A 24 -6.94 15.63 -3.68
CA SER A 24 -7.32 17.01 -3.96
C SER A 24 -6.30 18.06 -3.46
N ALA A 25 -5.47 17.68 -2.49
CA ALA A 25 -4.39 18.51 -1.93
C ALA A 25 -3.11 18.46 -2.78
N LEU A 26 -3.00 17.56 -3.74
CA LEU A 26 -1.86 17.47 -4.67
C LEU A 26 -1.86 18.66 -5.64
N LYS A 27 -1.29 19.77 -5.21
CA LYS A 27 -1.16 21.01 -6.00
C LYS A 27 0.28 21.45 -6.03
N VAL A 28 0.83 21.71 -7.22
CA VAL A 28 2.24 22.13 -7.40
C VAL A 28 2.61 23.30 -6.49
N GLY A 29 1.73 24.32 -6.40
CA GLY A 29 1.99 25.48 -5.57
C GLY A 29 2.06 25.18 -4.07
N ALA A 30 1.16 24.35 -3.56
CA ALA A 30 1.15 23.94 -2.15
C ALA A 30 2.37 23.08 -1.80
N MET A 31 2.70 22.11 -2.65
CA MET A 31 3.88 21.27 -2.46
C MET A 31 5.19 22.07 -2.55
N ALA A 32 5.29 23.02 -3.49
CA ALA A 32 6.45 23.92 -3.61
C ALA A 32 6.64 24.75 -2.34
N ALA A 33 5.55 25.32 -1.81
CA ALA A 33 5.58 26.08 -0.56
C ALA A 33 6.02 25.21 0.63
N ALA A 34 5.48 24.00 0.75
CA ALA A 34 5.85 23.04 1.79
C ALA A 34 7.31 22.58 1.71
N LEU A 35 7.88 22.55 0.50
CA LEU A 35 9.29 22.21 0.26
C LEU A 35 10.24 23.43 0.33
N GLY A 36 9.71 24.64 0.51
CA GLY A 36 10.50 25.88 0.58
C GLY A 36 11.15 26.30 -0.75
N VAL A 37 10.52 25.95 -1.88
CA VAL A 37 11.04 26.24 -3.23
C VAL A 37 10.02 26.94 -4.12
N SER A 38 10.46 27.46 -5.27
CA SER A 38 9.57 28.03 -6.29
C SER A 38 8.83 26.94 -7.08
N ARG A 39 7.68 27.29 -7.66
CA ARG A 39 6.96 26.41 -8.60
C ARG A 39 7.82 25.97 -9.80
N GLY A 40 8.74 26.81 -10.24
CA GLY A 40 9.67 26.50 -11.32
C GLY A 40 10.54 25.28 -11.04
N SER A 41 10.87 25.04 -9.75
CA SER A 41 11.62 23.84 -9.35
C SER A 41 10.91 22.54 -9.71
N PHE A 42 9.58 22.48 -9.68
CA PHE A 42 8.80 21.33 -10.11
C PHE A 42 9.02 20.97 -11.58
N TYR A 43 8.97 21.97 -12.46
CA TYR A 43 9.09 21.78 -13.91
C TYR A 43 10.51 21.42 -14.39
N TRP A 44 11.51 21.51 -13.51
CA TRP A 44 12.83 20.92 -13.77
C TRP A 44 12.82 19.39 -13.66
N HIS A 45 11.86 18.82 -12.93
CA HIS A 45 11.78 17.39 -12.66
C HIS A 45 10.65 16.68 -13.41
N PHE A 46 9.56 17.38 -13.73
CA PHE A 46 8.37 16.85 -14.36
C PHE A 46 7.89 17.74 -15.49
N THR A 47 7.57 17.16 -16.64
CA THR A 47 7.04 17.88 -17.80
C THR A 47 5.73 18.57 -17.49
N ASP A 48 4.87 17.90 -16.72
CA ASP A 48 3.57 18.38 -16.30
C ASP A 48 3.10 17.65 -15.02
N PHE A 49 1.94 18.04 -14.54
CA PHE A 49 1.35 17.45 -13.34
C PHE A 49 0.89 16.00 -13.55
N SER A 50 0.48 15.62 -14.76
CA SER A 50 0.09 14.25 -15.11
C SER A 50 1.28 13.29 -15.02
N ALA A 51 2.44 13.69 -15.56
CA ALA A 51 3.69 12.94 -15.43
C ALA A 51 4.12 12.75 -13.97
N PHE A 52 3.92 13.77 -13.13
CA PHE A 52 4.16 13.66 -11.68
C PHE A 52 3.21 12.65 -11.03
N ARG A 53 1.90 12.71 -11.32
CA ARG A 53 0.89 11.78 -10.80
C ARG A 53 1.23 10.34 -11.16
N ALA A 54 1.56 10.09 -12.43
CA ALA A 54 1.96 8.77 -12.89
C ALA A 54 3.17 8.23 -12.11
N GLN A 55 4.19 9.07 -11.89
CA GLN A 55 5.36 8.68 -11.12
C GLN A 55 5.07 8.48 -9.63
N LEU A 56 4.16 9.25 -9.06
CA LEU A 56 3.70 9.06 -7.68
C LEU A 56 3.05 7.68 -7.51
N LEU A 57 2.16 7.28 -8.44
CA LEU A 57 1.51 5.97 -8.45
C LEU A 57 2.51 4.83 -8.66
N HIS A 58 3.45 4.99 -9.60
CA HIS A 58 4.53 4.01 -9.78
C HIS A 58 5.37 3.85 -8.51
N SER A 59 5.74 4.96 -7.87
CA SER A 59 6.50 4.91 -6.61
C SER A 59 5.73 4.21 -5.48
N TRP A 60 4.42 4.39 -5.39
CA TRP A 60 3.58 3.66 -4.45
C TRP A 60 3.54 2.15 -4.77
N ARG A 61 3.30 1.79 -6.02
CA ARG A 61 3.30 0.40 -6.49
C ARG A 61 4.63 -0.28 -6.17
N ASP A 62 5.75 0.35 -6.56
CA ASP A 62 7.09 -0.22 -6.41
C ASP A 62 7.42 -0.43 -4.93
N ARG A 63 7.11 0.54 -4.05
CA ARG A 63 7.26 0.38 -2.59
C ARG A 63 6.43 -0.77 -2.03
N THR A 64 5.23 -0.98 -2.57
CA THR A 64 4.36 -2.08 -2.17
C THR A 64 4.93 -3.43 -2.60
N VAL A 65 5.43 -3.54 -3.83
CA VAL A 65 6.09 -4.75 -4.36
C VAL A 65 7.41 -5.00 -3.64
N ASP A 66 8.24 -3.97 -3.46
CA ASP A 66 9.50 -4.08 -2.73
C ASP A 66 9.30 -4.46 -1.27
N GLN A 67 8.21 -4.01 -0.66
CA GLN A 67 7.86 -4.44 0.69
C GLN A 67 7.58 -5.93 0.73
N VAL A 68 6.79 -6.44 -0.21
CA VAL A 68 6.48 -7.87 -0.34
C VAL A 68 7.76 -8.67 -0.61
N ASN A 69 8.64 -8.20 -1.51
CA ASN A 69 9.90 -8.88 -1.84
C ASN A 69 10.86 -8.91 -0.65
N ARG A 70 11.04 -7.81 0.08
CA ARG A 70 11.86 -7.77 1.30
C ARG A 70 11.32 -8.73 2.36
N GLU A 71 10.02 -8.79 2.52
CA GLU A 71 9.38 -9.76 3.41
C GLU A 71 9.67 -11.20 2.97
N PHE A 72 9.86 -11.39 1.67
CA PHE A 72 10.25 -12.69 1.11
C PHE A 72 11.71 -13.07 1.44
N GLU A 73 12.62 -12.10 1.38
CA GLU A 73 14.07 -12.30 1.58
C GLU A 73 14.46 -12.37 3.06
N ASP A 74 13.87 -11.50 3.90
CA ASP A 74 14.23 -11.39 5.33
C ASP A 74 13.75 -12.57 6.19
N ASP A 75 12.73 -13.30 5.77
CA ASP A 75 12.06 -14.32 6.58
C ASP A 75 12.66 -15.74 6.47
N GLY A 76 13.66 -15.97 5.62
CA GLY A 76 14.35 -17.27 5.52
C GLY A 76 13.45 -18.50 5.24
N GLY A 77 12.18 -18.30 4.86
CA GLY A 77 11.24 -19.38 4.52
C GLY A 77 10.70 -20.20 5.71
N GLY A 78 10.84 -19.70 6.93
CA GLY A 78 10.42 -20.39 8.15
C GLY A 78 8.89 -20.45 8.36
N PRO A 79 8.41 -21.31 9.26
CA PRO A 79 6.99 -21.40 9.63
C PRO A 79 6.47 -20.08 10.20
N GLY A 80 5.15 -19.84 10.10
CA GLY A 80 4.50 -18.61 10.61
C GLY A 80 4.68 -17.37 9.72
N ARG A 81 5.12 -17.54 8.47
CA ARG A 81 5.30 -16.43 7.52
C ARG A 81 3.99 -15.74 7.19
N LEU A 82 2.92 -16.51 6.98
CA LEU A 82 1.58 -15.97 6.75
C LEU A 82 1.11 -15.16 7.96
N GLN A 83 1.28 -15.68 9.17
CA GLN A 83 0.90 -14.98 10.40
C GLN A 83 1.62 -13.65 10.54
N ARG A 84 2.94 -13.59 10.26
CA ARG A 84 3.71 -12.32 10.30
C ARG A 84 3.23 -11.33 9.25
N LEU A 85 2.92 -11.78 8.03
CA LEU A 85 2.37 -10.94 6.98
C LEU A 85 1.02 -10.37 7.38
N VAL A 86 0.09 -11.21 7.84
CA VAL A 86 -1.25 -10.81 8.29
C VAL A 86 -1.14 -9.82 9.45
N LYS A 87 -0.36 -10.12 10.49
CA LYS A 87 -0.13 -9.22 11.63
C LYS A 87 0.35 -7.84 11.16
N ARG A 88 1.38 -7.77 10.31
CA ARG A 88 1.90 -6.52 9.78
C ARG A 88 0.88 -5.76 8.94
N ALA A 89 0.14 -6.45 8.09
CA ALA A 89 -0.90 -5.85 7.25
C ALA A 89 -2.03 -5.27 8.12
N PHE A 90 -2.48 -6.00 9.13
CA PHE A 90 -3.61 -5.57 9.95
C PHE A 90 -3.25 -4.50 10.99
N PHE A 91 -2.01 -4.44 11.48
CA PHE A 91 -1.57 -3.44 12.48
C PHE A 91 -0.66 -2.34 11.91
N GLY A 92 -0.34 -2.38 10.61
CA GLY A 92 0.50 -1.38 9.94
C GLY A 92 -0.20 -0.04 9.66
N LYS A 93 0.59 0.97 9.28
CA LYS A 93 0.08 2.28 8.84
C LYS A 93 -0.58 2.17 7.46
N ARG A 94 -1.85 2.60 7.33
CA ARG A 94 -2.66 2.44 6.10
C ARG A 94 -3.07 3.73 5.42
N GLY A 95 -2.64 4.88 5.93
CA GLY A 95 -3.10 6.19 5.42
C GLY A 95 -2.89 6.35 3.92
N LEU A 96 -1.72 5.97 3.41
CA LEU A 96 -1.41 6.09 1.98
C LEU A 96 -2.25 5.12 1.12
N ASP A 97 -2.36 3.86 1.51
CA ASP A 97 -3.14 2.86 0.77
C ASP A 97 -4.62 3.27 0.70
N ARG A 98 -5.18 3.72 1.83
CA ARG A 98 -6.54 4.27 1.88
C ARG A 98 -6.71 5.48 0.95
N ALA A 99 -5.79 6.45 1.00
CA ALA A 99 -5.88 7.66 0.19
C ALA A 99 -5.82 7.37 -1.31
N ILE A 100 -4.99 6.41 -1.74
CA ILE A 100 -4.92 5.96 -3.13
C ILE A 100 -6.22 5.27 -3.55
N ARG A 101 -6.84 4.46 -2.70
CA ARG A 101 -8.13 3.83 -3.00
C ARG A 101 -9.28 4.83 -3.09
N MET A 102 -9.27 5.85 -2.25
CA MET A 102 -10.23 6.96 -2.38
C MET A 102 -10.02 7.71 -3.70
N TRP A 103 -8.77 7.93 -4.10
CA TRP A 103 -8.45 8.54 -5.38
C TRP A 103 -8.88 7.66 -6.58
N ALA A 104 -8.71 6.35 -6.49
CA ALA A 104 -9.12 5.38 -7.50
C ALA A 104 -10.63 5.37 -7.76
N ALA A 105 -11.46 5.84 -6.83
CA ALA A 105 -12.91 5.91 -7.02
C ALA A 105 -13.32 6.89 -8.13
N ASP A 106 -12.49 7.92 -8.39
CA ASP A 106 -12.79 8.99 -9.32
C ASP A 106 -11.92 8.96 -10.60
N GLU A 107 -10.89 8.07 -10.64
CA GLU A 107 -9.88 8.09 -11.70
C GLU A 107 -9.57 6.66 -12.19
N GLU A 108 -9.89 6.38 -13.45
CA GLU A 108 -9.81 5.05 -14.04
C GLU A 108 -8.38 4.50 -14.12
N ASP A 109 -7.39 5.34 -14.45
CA ASP A 109 -5.98 4.97 -14.50
C ASP A 109 -5.43 4.58 -13.11
N VAL A 110 -5.87 5.28 -12.07
CA VAL A 110 -5.55 4.95 -10.68
C VAL A 110 -6.22 3.64 -10.27
N ALA A 111 -7.49 3.45 -10.64
CA ALA A 111 -8.23 2.22 -10.36
C ALA A 111 -7.56 0.99 -11.01
N ALA A 112 -7.13 1.11 -12.26
CA ALA A 112 -6.40 0.05 -12.95
C ALA A 112 -5.08 -0.33 -12.23
N MET A 113 -4.32 0.68 -11.77
CA MET A 113 -3.09 0.44 -11.00
C MET A 113 -3.37 -0.24 -9.66
N VAL A 114 -4.40 0.21 -8.94
CA VAL A 114 -4.83 -0.40 -7.67
C VAL A 114 -5.24 -1.86 -7.89
N ALA A 115 -6.04 -2.15 -8.93
CA ALA A 115 -6.46 -3.51 -9.25
C ALA A 115 -5.27 -4.44 -9.53
N ALA A 116 -4.25 -3.96 -10.25
CA ALA A 116 -3.05 -4.74 -10.52
C ALA A 116 -2.24 -5.03 -9.24
N VAL A 117 -2.12 -4.06 -8.33
CA VAL A 117 -1.46 -4.25 -7.03
C VAL A 117 -2.25 -5.24 -6.17
N ASP A 118 -3.58 -5.14 -6.15
CA ASP A 118 -4.46 -6.03 -5.39
C ASP A 118 -4.33 -7.48 -5.87
N ALA A 119 -4.36 -7.69 -7.19
CA ALA A 119 -4.16 -9.00 -7.78
C ALA A 119 -2.80 -9.62 -7.39
N SER A 120 -1.73 -8.81 -7.41
CA SER A 120 -0.39 -9.26 -7.00
C SER A 120 -0.33 -9.64 -5.52
N ARG A 121 -0.98 -8.88 -4.64
CA ARG A 121 -1.04 -9.16 -3.19
C ARG A 121 -1.80 -10.46 -2.90
N VAL A 122 -2.96 -10.65 -3.56
CA VAL A 122 -3.75 -11.89 -3.42
C VAL A 122 -2.97 -13.09 -3.94
N ALA A 123 -2.33 -12.99 -5.09
CA ALA A 123 -1.52 -14.07 -5.65
C ALA A 123 -0.35 -14.46 -4.72
N TYR A 124 0.34 -13.46 -4.17
CA TYR A 124 1.41 -13.69 -3.19
C TYR A 124 0.91 -14.40 -1.93
N MET A 125 -0.19 -13.93 -1.36
CA MET A 125 -0.80 -14.56 -0.18
C MET A 125 -1.24 -16.00 -0.47
N ALA A 126 -1.77 -16.27 -1.65
CA ALA A 126 -2.11 -17.64 -2.08
C ALA A 126 -0.87 -18.56 -2.12
N GLN A 127 0.27 -18.06 -2.58
CA GLN A 127 1.53 -18.81 -2.53
C GLN A 127 1.99 -19.12 -1.11
N LEU A 128 1.82 -18.19 -0.17
CA LEU A 128 2.14 -18.41 1.24
C LEU A 128 1.23 -19.48 1.87
N LEU A 129 -0.06 -19.47 1.54
CA LEU A 129 -1.01 -20.50 1.99
C LEU A 129 -0.65 -21.88 1.44
N ILE A 130 -0.26 -21.98 0.16
CA ILE A 130 0.22 -23.24 -0.43
C ILE A 130 1.50 -23.72 0.29
N ALA A 131 2.43 -22.82 0.57
CA ALA A 131 3.66 -23.16 1.29
C ALA A 131 3.38 -23.59 2.74
N ALA A 132 2.28 -23.12 3.35
CA ALA A 132 1.79 -23.56 4.66
C ALA A 132 0.99 -24.86 4.62
N GLY A 133 0.77 -25.47 3.43
CA GLY A 133 0.11 -26.77 3.28
C GLY A 133 -1.36 -26.70 2.82
N VAL A 134 -1.88 -25.51 2.55
CA VAL A 134 -3.25 -25.36 2.04
C VAL A 134 -3.36 -25.90 0.61
N ASP A 135 -4.43 -26.65 0.31
CA ASP A 135 -4.70 -27.16 -1.05
C ASP A 135 -4.73 -25.99 -2.06
N ALA A 136 -4.03 -26.15 -3.18
CA ALA A 136 -3.87 -25.12 -4.20
C ALA A 136 -5.22 -24.57 -4.75
N ARG A 137 -6.27 -25.43 -4.76
CA ARG A 137 -7.62 -25.01 -5.18
C ARG A 137 -8.30 -24.09 -4.17
N GLN A 138 -7.89 -24.16 -2.89
CA GLN A 138 -8.45 -23.35 -1.80
C GLN A 138 -7.59 -22.11 -1.49
N ALA A 139 -6.32 -22.12 -1.84
CA ALA A 139 -5.39 -21.05 -1.48
C ALA A 139 -5.81 -19.69 -2.01
N HIS A 140 -6.20 -19.59 -3.27
CA HIS A 140 -6.62 -18.32 -3.86
C HIS A 140 -7.92 -17.76 -3.26
N PRO A 141 -9.02 -18.52 -3.10
CA PRO A 141 -10.21 -18.05 -2.40
C PRO A 141 -9.95 -17.61 -0.97
N ARG A 142 -9.13 -18.35 -0.20
CA ARG A 142 -8.74 -17.97 1.17
C ARG A 142 -7.93 -16.68 1.18
N ALA A 143 -6.95 -16.56 0.28
CA ALA A 143 -6.16 -15.33 0.13
C ALA A 143 -7.03 -14.12 -0.19
N ALA A 144 -7.98 -14.25 -1.12
CA ALA A 144 -8.91 -13.19 -1.46
C ALA A 144 -9.77 -12.77 -0.26
N PHE A 145 -10.26 -13.73 0.53
CA PHE A 145 -11.06 -13.44 1.73
C PHE A 145 -10.25 -12.69 2.80
N ILE A 146 -9.02 -13.14 3.08
CA ILE A 146 -8.11 -12.45 4.01
C ILE A 146 -7.84 -11.02 3.51
N TYR A 147 -7.64 -10.87 2.20
CA TYR A 147 -7.40 -9.57 1.61
C TYR A 147 -8.61 -8.63 1.71
N TRP A 148 -9.84 -9.13 1.52
CA TRP A 148 -11.07 -8.36 1.72
C TRP A 148 -11.23 -7.94 3.19
N ALA A 149 -10.90 -8.81 4.14
CA ALA A 149 -10.91 -8.45 5.57
C ALA A 149 -9.92 -7.33 5.86
N TYR A 150 -8.71 -7.39 5.29
CA TYR A 150 -7.71 -6.31 5.36
C TYR A 150 -8.24 -4.99 4.80
N LEU A 151 -8.88 -5.02 3.62
CA LEU A 151 -9.45 -3.82 3.01
C LEU A 151 -10.65 -3.28 3.81
N GLY A 152 -11.48 -4.18 4.33
CA GLY A 152 -12.65 -3.84 5.14
C GLY A 152 -12.31 -3.00 6.37
N GLN A 153 -11.19 -3.27 7.02
CA GLN A 153 -10.72 -2.47 8.16
C GLN A 153 -10.50 -0.99 7.83
N ALA A 154 -10.13 -0.67 6.58
CA ALA A 154 -9.91 0.72 6.17
C ALA A 154 -11.21 1.53 6.08
N ILE A 155 -12.36 0.84 6.04
CA ILE A 155 -13.69 1.42 5.85
C ILE A 155 -14.47 1.46 7.17
N VAL A 156 -14.05 0.68 8.19
CA VAL A 156 -14.72 0.64 9.50
C VAL A 156 -14.69 2.02 10.14
N MET A 157 -15.87 2.55 10.44
CA MET A 157 -16.05 3.92 10.95
C MET A 157 -15.62 4.07 12.41
N ASP A 158 -15.84 3.04 13.21
CA ASP A 158 -15.39 2.97 14.60
C ASP A 158 -14.43 1.80 14.78
N PRO A 159 -13.12 2.04 14.69
CA PRO A 159 -12.12 0.99 14.89
C PRO A 159 -12.19 0.31 16.27
N ALA A 160 -12.66 1.00 17.29
CA ALA A 160 -12.74 0.44 18.66
C ALA A 160 -13.81 -0.64 18.77
N SER A 161 -14.93 -0.50 18.03
CA SER A 161 -16.03 -1.49 18.04
C SER A 161 -15.68 -2.79 17.28
N ALA A 162 -14.67 -2.74 16.41
CA ALA A 162 -14.23 -3.85 15.57
C ALA A 162 -12.74 -4.18 15.77
N ALA A 163 -12.17 -3.78 16.91
CA ALA A 163 -10.79 -4.06 17.24
C ALA A 163 -10.57 -5.57 17.44
N ILE A 164 -9.55 -6.08 16.76
CA ILE A 164 -9.05 -7.44 16.93
C ILE A 164 -7.65 -7.28 17.51
N ASP A 165 -7.38 -7.88 18.67
CA ASP A 165 -6.04 -7.87 19.25
C ASP A 165 -5.11 -8.88 18.56
N GLU A 166 -3.82 -8.82 18.91
CA GLU A 166 -2.82 -9.69 18.27
C GLU A 166 -3.08 -11.17 18.54
N ALA A 167 -3.55 -11.55 19.73
CA ALA A 167 -3.80 -12.94 20.09
C ALA A 167 -5.01 -13.51 19.33
N ALA A 168 -6.08 -12.71 19.19
CA ALA A 168 -7.23 -13.07 18.38
C ALA A 168 -6.85 -13.19 16.90
N MET A 169 -5.95 -12.33 16.40
CA MET A 169 -5.47 -12.39 15.03
C MET A 169 -4.66 -13.67 14.75
N GLU A 170 -3.86 -14.14 15.69
CA GLU A 170 -3.13 -15.41 15.57
C GLU A 170 -4.09 -16.59 15.42
N GLY A 171 -5.12 -16.67 16.28
CA GLY A 171 -6.15 -17.69 16.17
C GLY A 171 -6.97 -17.63 14.87
N ILE A 172 -7.20 -16.43 14.32
CA ILE A 172 -7.86 -16.26 13.03
C ILE A 172 -6.93 -16.75 11.88
N ALA A 173 -5.64 -16.44 11.94
CA ALA A 173 -4.68 -16.89 10.93
C ALA A 173 -4.62 -18.43 10.85
N ASP A 174 -4.65 -19.12 11.98
CA ASP A 174 -4.64 -20.59 12.05
C ASP A 174 -5.86 -21.22 11.35
N LEU A 175 -7.02 -20.55 11.35
CA LEU A 175 -8.22 -21.02 10.64
C LEU A 175 -8.03 -21.06 9.11
N PHE A 176 -7.07 -20.32 8.57
CA PHE A 176 -6.81 -20.26 7.13
C PHE A 176 -5.68 -21.22 6.70
N GLU A 177 -4.87 -21.72 7.64
CA GLU A 177 -3.80 -22.69 7.38
C GLU A 177 -4.30 -24.15 7.52
N GLY A 178 -5.42 -24.39 8.24
CA GLY A 178 -6.00 -25.69 8.55
C GLY A 178 -6.78 -26.39 7.43
#